data_10dc64fc183050f23c57e93e7ad4dd7e
#
_entry.id   10dc64fc183050f23c57e93e7ad4dd7e
#
_cell.length_a   1.000
_cell.length_b   1.000
_cell.length_c   1.000
_cell.angle_alpha   90.00
_cell.angle_beta   90.00
_cell.angle_gamma   90.00
#
_symmetry.space_group_name_H-M   'P 1'
#
loop_
_entity.id
_entity.type
_entity.pdbx_description
1 polymer ?
#
loop_
_entity_poly.entity_id
_entity_poly.type
_entity_poly.pdbx_seq_one_letter_code
_entity_poly.pdbx_strand_id
1 'polypeptide(L)'
;LKESAGIGFLTIAPGIFLQNFANARDPELPADSSKRWGMLINTNLCDEGCNACVDACNDEHGIEDFGRPHSDVQWIRKLNLVDELTGAKKSIPMMCQHCEHPPCVDVCPTGASFIRADGIVLVNSHTCIGCRYCMMACPYKARSFVHENLSNQLPDVPRGKGCVESCTMCVHRVDKGEKETACSEACKKDGAKAIIFGDLNNPESEISRELNKYGGKAIRADLGLNTAVRYQGI
;
A
#
# COMPACT_ATOMS: atom_id res chain seq x y z
N LEU A 1 10.85 16.64 -32.58
CA LEU A 1 10.41 15.41 -33.20
C LEU A 1 9.57 14.68 -32.14
N LYS A 2 8.25 14.62 -32.38
CA LYS A 2 7.30 13.86 -31.58
C LYS A 2 7.41 12.41 -32.00
N GLU A 3 7.88 11.52 -31.12
CA GLU A 3 7.76 10.10 -31.35
C GLU A 3 6.39 9.64 -30.82
N SER A 4 5.59 9.19 -31.77
CA SER A 4 4.28 8.57 -31.54
C SER A 4 4.46 7.17 -30.96
N ALA A 5 3.80 6.90 -29.83
CA ALA A 5 3.67 5.56 -29.27
C ALA A 5 3.08 4.61 -30.34
N GLY A 6 3.87 3.63 -30.76
CA GLY A 6 3.45 2.63 -31.72
C GLY A 6 2.41 1.69 -31.11
N ILE A 7 1.20 1.71 -31.64
CA ILE A 7 0.16 0.72 -31.35
C ILE A 7 0.53 -0.56 -32.08
N GLY A 8 1.05 -1.53 -31.36
CA GLY A 8 1.31 -2.86 -31.93
C GLY A 8 0.02 -3.69 -31.98
N PHE A 9 -0.45 -4.00 -33.19
CA PHE A 9 -1.55 -4.94 -33.40
C PHE A 9 -0.99 -6.34 -33.69
N LEU A 10 -1.30 -7.30 -32.85
CA LEU A 10 -1.03 -8.71 -33.13
C LEU A 10 -2.36 -9.37 -33.52
N THR A 11 -2.47 -9.83 -34.76
CA THR A 11 -3.62 -10.62 -35.22
C THR A 11 -3.32 -12.11 -35.02
N ILE A 12 -4.07 -12.79 -34.16
CA ILE A 12 -3.94 -14.24 -33.89
C ILE A 12 -4.86 -15.05 -34.81
N ALA A 13 -5.93 -14.45 -35.30
CA ALA A 13 -6.85 -15.02 -36.29
C ALA A 13 -7.64 -13.88 -36.96
N PRO A 14 -8.23 -14.11 -38.14
CA PRO A 14 -9.08 -13.11 -38.78
C PRO A 14 -10.26 -12.71 -37.90
N GLY A 15 -10.28 -11.45 -37.43
CA GLY A 15 -11.34 -10.89 -36.58
C GLY A 15 -11.06 -10.85 -35.08
N ILE A 16 -9.90 -11.30 -34.59
CA ILE A 16 -9.51 -11.17 -33.19
C ILE A 16 -8.36 -10.16 -33.09
N PHE A 17 -8.63 -9.03 -32.43
CA PHE A 17 -7.63 -8.00 -32.14
C PHE A 17 -7.32 -8.07 -30.64
N LEU A 18 -6.05 -8.34 -30.30
CA LEU A 18 -5.53 -8.16 -28.95
C LEU A 18 -4.97 -6.74 -28.82
N GLN A 19 -5.68 -5.92 -28.08
CA GLN A 19 -5.23 -4.57 -27.74
C GLN A 19 -4.59 -4.62 -26.34
N ASN A 20 -3.27 -4.70 -26.28
CA ASN A 20 -2.53 -4.57 -25.03
C ASN A 20 -2.25 -3.08 -24.77
N PHE A 21 -3.05 -2.47 -23.90
CA PHE A 21 -2.69 -1.20 -23.29
C PHE A 21 -1.95 -1.48 -21.97
N ALA A 22 -0.71 -1.88 -22.05
CA ALA A 22 0.17 -1.85 -20.90
C ALA A 22 0.70 -0.41 -20.76
N ASN A 23 0.04 0.42 -19.99
CA ASN A 23 0.60 1.68 -19.49
C ASN A 23 1.50 1.38 -18.29
N ALA A 24 2.53 0.57 -18.50
CA ALA A 24 3.61 0.49 -17.55
C ALA A 24 4.41 1.80 -17.61
N ARG A 25 4.84 2.31 -16.45
CA ARG A 25 5.84 3.37 -16.40
C ARG A 25 7.01 2.98 -17.28
N ASP A 26 7.55 3.93 -18.01
CA ASP A 26 8.78 3.75 -18.78
C ASP A 26 9.86 3.19 -17.84
N PRO A 27 10.41 1.99 -18.11
CA PRO A 27 11.45 1.37 -17.27
C PRO A 27 12.70 2.25 -17.13
N GLU A 28 12.93 3.18 -18.05
CA GLU A 28 14.04 4.12 -18.03
C GLU A 28 13.79 5.34 -17.12
N LEU A 29 12.55 5.53 -16.64
CA LEU A 29 12.23 6.59 -15.69
C LEU A 29 12.25 6.02 -14.26
N PRO A 30 13.34 6.19 -13.49
CA PRO A 30 13.43 5.75 -12.12
C PRO A 30 12.40 6.46 -11.23
N ALA A 31 12.07 5.88 -10.08
CA ALA A 31 11.25 6.55 -9.08
C ALA A 31 11.93 7.86 -8.67
N ASP A 32 11.13 8.92 -8.54
CA ASP A 32 11.63 10.25 -8.23
C ASP A 32 12.06 10.33 -6.75
N SER A 33 13.37 10.37 -6.52
CA SER A 33 13.96 10.42 -5.17
C SER A 33 13.71 11.74 -4.43
N SER A 34 13.20 12.77 -5.11
CA SER A 34 12.80 14.02 -4.47
C SER A 34 11.47 13.88 -3.71
N LYS A 35 10.70 12.84 -3.99
CA LYS A 35 9.42 12.56 -3.39
C LYS A 35 9.55 11.57 -2.24
N ARG A 36 8.65 11.70 -1.30
CA ARG A 36 8.42 10.71 -0.24
C ARG A 36 6.91 10.52 -0.06
N TRP A 37 6.41 9.45 -0.61
CA TRP A 37 4.99 9.13 -0.50
C TRP A 37 4.61 8.72 0.91
N GLY A 38 3.48 9.21 1.39
CA GLY A 38 2.98 8.89 2.72
C GLY A 38 1.47 8.98 2.84
N MET A 39 0.99 8.57 4.01
CA MET A 39 -0.42 8.64 4.37
C MET A 39 -0.59 9.30 5.72
N LEU A 40 -1.65 10.10 5.86
CA LEU A 40 -2.15 10.62 7.12
C LEU A 40 -3.52 10.00 7.38
N ILE A 41 -3.69 9.39 8.54
CA ILE A 41 -4.92 8.72 8.95
C ILE A 41 -5.47 9.40 10.18
N ASN A 42 -6.63 10.04 10.05
CA ASN A 42 -7.35 10.64 11.18
C ASN A 42 -8.32 9.61 11.78
N THR A 43 -7.91 8.98 12.85
CA THR A 43 -8.69 7.91 13.50
C THR A 43 -9.97 8.41 14.17
N ASN A 44 -10.11 9.71 14.41
CA ASN A 44 -11.34 10.29 14.94
C ASN A 44 -12.49 10.29 13.92
N LEU A 45 -12.14 10.14 12.63
CA LEU A 45 -13.10 10.08 11.53
C LEU A 45 -13.37 8.64 11.06
N CYS A 46 -12.71 7.65 11.69
CA CYS A 46 -12.88 6.24 11.34
C CYS A 46 -14.00 5.63 12.16
N ASP A 47 -15.08 5.22 11.50
CA ASP A 47 -16.17 4.46 12.12
C ASP A 47 -15.79 2.99 12.29
N GLU A 48 -16.25 2.36 13.40
CA GLU A 48 -16.03 0.94 13.68
C GLU A 48 -16.65 0.03 12.60
N GLY A 49 -17.81 0.42 12.07
CA GLY A 49 -18.54 -0.34 11.04
C GLY A 49 -18.07 -0.13 9.61
N CYS A 50 -17.31 0.93 9.32
CA CYS A 50 -16.85 1.23 7.96
C CYS A 50 -15.66 0.35 7.58
N ASN A 51 -15.71 -0.34 6.45
CA ASN A 51 -14.62 -1.13 5.86
C ASN A 51 -14.19 -0.64 4.46
N ALA A 52 -14.68 0.50 4.01
CA ALA A 52 -14.47 1.00 2.65
C ALA A 52 -13.00 0.99 2.20
N CYS A 53 -12.05 1.31 3.08
CA CYS A 53 -10.62 1.28 2.75
C CYS A 53 -10.06 -0.14 2.60
N VAL A 54 -10.59 -1.11 3.36
CA VAL A 54 -10.19 -2.52 3.29
C VAL A 54 -10.73 -3.13 2.01
N ASP A 55 -12.02 -2.95 1.75
CA ASP A 55 -12.72 -3.50 0.60
C ASP A 55 -12.11 -2.97 -0.69
N ALA A 56 -11.90 -1.65 -0.79
CA ALA A 56 -11.25 -1.05 -1.96
C ALA A 56 -9.81 -1.52 -2.16
N CYS A 57 -9.05 -1.78 -1.08
CA CYS A 57 -7.72 -2.34 -1.19
C CYS A 57 -7.74 -3.77 -1.71
N ASN A 58 -8.70 -4.56 -1.22
CA ASN A 58 -8.87 -5.95 -1.65
C ASN A 58 -9.28 -6.05 -3.11
N ASP A 59 -10.24 -5.24 -3.54
CA ASP A 59 -10.71 -5.18 -4.93
C ASP A 59 -9.59 -4.74 -5.88
N GLU A 60 -8.87 -3.66 -5.52
CA GLU A 60 -7.77 -3.09 -6.33
C GLU A 60 -6.62 -4.06 -6.55
N HIS A 61 -6.36 -4.93 -5.58
CA HIS A 61 -5.21 -5.83 -5.60
C HIS A 61 -5.60 -7.31 -5.77
N GLY A 62 -6.87 -7.61 -5.98
CA GLY A 62 -7.35 -8.99 -6.12
C GLY A 62 -7.08 -9.85 -4.88
N ILE A 63 -7.27 -9.27 -3.68
CA ILE A 63 -7.10 -9.99 -2.41
C ILE A 63 -8.42 -10.68 -2.08
N GLU A 64 -8.38 -12.01 -2.04
CA GLU A 64 -9.54 -12.84 -1.70
C GLU A 64 -9.57 -13.17 -0.20
N ASP A 65 -10.77 -13.20 0.37
CA ASP A 65 -11.03 -13.68 1.72
C ASP A 65 -11.48 -15.15 1.68
N PHE A 66 -10.73 -16.03 2.31
CA PHE A 66 -11.04 -17.46 2.41
C PHE A 66 -11.67 -17.82 3.77
N GLY A 67 -12.04 -16.84 4.56
CA GLY A 67 -12.63 -17.01 5.90
C GLY A 67 -11.63 -17.47 6.97
N ARG A 68 -10.34 -17.22 6.78
CA ARG A 68 -9.26 -17.61 7.69
C ARG A 68 -8.55 -16.38 8.24
N PRO A 69 -9.12 -15.66 9.19
CA PRO A 69 -8.65 -14.32 9.61
C PRO A 69 -7.20 -14.29 10.13
N HIS A 70 -6.64 -15.44 10.52
CA HIS A 70 -5.25 -15.52 10.99
C HIS A 70 -4.22 -15.81 9.89
N SER A 71 -4.63 -16.31 8.74
CA SER A 71 -3.73 -16.72 7.65
C SER A 71 -4.02 -16.07 6.31
N ASP A 72 -5.21 -15.53 6.11
CA ASP A 72 -5.56 -14.83 4.89
C ASP A 72 -4.75 -13.53 4.73
N VAL A 73 -4.48 -13.17 3.51
CA VAL A 73 -3.72 -11.96 3.18
C VAL A 73 -4.52 -10.73 3.56
N GLN A 74 -3.93 -9.86 4.34
CA GLN A 74 -4.51 -8.59 4.77
C GLN A 74 -3.48 -7.48 4.59
N TRP A 75 -3.66 -6.62 3.61
CA TRP A 75 -2.79 -5.47 3.43
C TRP A 75 -3.20 -4.29 4.30
N ILE A 76 -4.51 -4.18 4.57
CA ILE A 76 -5.07 -3.26 5.57
C ILE A 76 -5.86 -4.09 6.58
N ARG A 77 -5.60 -3.89 7.87
CA ARG A 77 -6.37 -4.47 8.97
C ARG A 77 -6.98 -3.37 9.78
N LYS A 78 -8.27 -3.42 10.03
CA LYS A 78 -8.92 -2.53 11.00
C LYS A 78 -8.80 -3.12 12.40
N LEU A 79 -8.15 -2.37 13.28
CA LEU A 79 -8.05 -2.68 14.70
C LEU A 79 -9.12 -1.88 15.44
N ASN A 80 -10.06 -2.57 16.06
CA ASN A 80 -11.06 -1.95 16.93
C ASN A 80 -10.56 -2.04 18.37
N LEU A 81 -10.13 -0.91 18.90
CA LEU A 81 -9.61 -0.77 20.24
C LEU A 81 -10.74 -0.32 21.17
N VAL A 82 -10.77 -0.90 22.36
CA VAL A 82 -11.69 -0.50 23.44
C VAL A 82 -10.84 -0.16 24.64
N ASP A 83 -11.01 1.03 25.17
CA ASP A 83 -10.44 1.41 26.45
C ASP A 83 -11.26 0.77 27.55
N GLU A 84 -10.65 -0.10 28.33
CA GLU A 84 -11.34 -0.89 29.37
C GLU A 84 -11.87 -0.02 30.54
N LEU A 85 -11.26 1.14 30.77
CA LEU A 85 -11.64 2.03 31.87
C LEU A 85 -12.77 2.96 31.49
N THR A 86 -12.72 3.52 30.29
CA THR A 86 -13.68 4.54 29.82
C THR A 86 -14.76 3.98 28.90
N GLY A 87 -14.57 2.76 28.37
CA GLY A 87 -15.41 2.18 27.35
C GLY A 87 -15.28 2.86 25.97
N ALA A 88 -14.36 3.81 25.83
CA ALA A 88 -14.14 4.51 24.58
C ALA A 88 -13.64 3.55 23.50
N LYS A 89 -14.25 3.65 22.32
CA LYS A 89 -13.91 2.82 21.17
C LYS A 89 -13.15 3.64 20.12
N LYS A 90 -12.19 3.02 19.46
CA LYS A 90 -11.43 3.61 18.38
C LYS A 90 -11.09 2.59 17.31
N SER A 91 -11.34 2.94 16.06
CA SER A 91 -11.00 2.12 14.92
C SER A 91 -9.77 2.66 14.20
N ILE A 92 -8.76 1.80 13.99
CA ILE A 92 -7.46 2.19 13.40
C ILE A 92 -7.16 1.28 12.21
N PRO A 93 -7.16 1.82 10.98
CA PRO A 93 -6.63 1.10 9.83
C PRO A 93 -5.12 0.94 9.96
N MET A 94 -4.64 -0.30 10.00
CA MET A 94 -3.22 -0.65 10.09
C MET A 94 -2.76 -1.31 8.81
N MET A 95 -1.68 -0.77 8.23
CA MET A 95 -1.07 -1.25 6.99
C MET A 95 0.45 -1.17 7.08
N CYS A 96 1.16 -1.51 6.03
CA CYS A 96 2.60 -1.25 5.97
C CYS A 96 2.85 0.24 6.22
N GLN A 97 3.81 0.52 7.11
CA GLN A 97 4.11 1.90 7.52
C GLN A 97 5.13 2.59 6.62
N HIS A 98 5.65 1.89 5.60
CA HIS A 98 6.67 2.39 4.66
C HIS A 98 7.77 3.14 5.40
N CYS A 99 8.44 2.41 6.29
CA CYS A 99 9.51 2.92 7.14
C CYS A 99 10.69 3.41 6.29
N GLU A 100 11.37 4.45 6.72
CA GLU A 100 12.65 4.88 6.13
C GLU A 100 13.79 3.92 6.48
N HIS A 101 13.74 3.37 7.71
CA HIS A 101 14.66 2.35 8.19
C HIS A 101 13.92 1.03 8.43
N PRO A 102 13.54 0.28 7.37
CA PRO A 102 12.64 -0.84 7.50
C PRO A 102 13.36 -2.13 7.90
N PRO A 103 13.21 -2.65 9.11
CA PRO A 103 13.88 -3.87 9.55
C PRO A 103 13.50 -5.09 8.68
N CYS A 104 12.36 -5.04 8.03
CA CYS A 104 11.92 -6.07 7.10
C CYS A 104 12.71 -6.11 5.77
N VAL A 105 13.41 -5.04 5.43
CA VAL A 105 14.37 -5.02 4.30
C VAL A 105 15.71 -5.59 4.76
N ASP A 106 16.18 -5.15 5.94
CA ASP A 106 17.48 -5.56 6.47
C ASP A 106 17.63 -7.07 6.65
N VAL A 107 16.54 -7.74 7.05
CA VAL A 107 16.55 -9.20 7.27
C VAL A 107 16.28 -10.03 6.02
N CYS A 108 16.11 -9.43 4.85
CA CYS A 108 15.74 -10.16 3.63
C CYS A 108 16.98 -10.79 2.98
N PRO A 109 17.16 -12.13 3.01
CA PRO A 109 18.38 -12.77 2.53
C PRO A 109 18.55 -12.69 1.01
N THR A 110 17.47 -12.48 0.26
CA THR A 110 17.48 -12.42 -1.20
C THR A 110 17.40 -10.99 -1.76
N GLY A 111 17.25 -9.98 -0.87
CA GLY A 111 16.99 -8.62 -1.30
C GLY A 111 15.59 -8.41 -1.94
N ALA A 112 14.70 -9.40 -1.84
CA ALA A 112 13.34 -9.29 -2.37
C ALA A 112 12.55 -8.15 -1.72
N SER A 113 12.78 -7.88 -0.45
CA SER A 113 12.23 -6.72 0.23
C SER A 113 13.18 -5.54 0.05
N PHE A 114 12.70 -4.41 -0.44
CA PHE A 114 13.53 -3.25 -0.78
C PHE A 114 12.77 -1.94 -0.59
N ILE A 115 13.51 -0.84 -0.55
CA ILE A 115 12.97 0.53 -0.54
C ILE A 115 13.16 1.11 -1.93
N ARG A 116 12.10 1.63 -2.50
CA ARG A 116 12.14 2.39 -3.76
C ARG A 116 12.65 3.81 -3.49
N ALA A 117 13.19 4.48 -4.50
CA ALA A 117 13.79 5.81 -4.33
C ALA A 117 12.83 6.88 -3.76
N ASP A 118 11.53 6.73 -3.99
CA ASP A 118 10.46 7.59 -3.44
C ASP A 118 9.92 7.15 -2.07
N GLY A 119 10.64 6.27 -1.38
CA GLY A 119 10.34 5.84 -0.03
C GLY A 119 9.33 4.70 0.10
N ILE A 120 8.77 4.20 -1.00
CA ILE A 120 7.83 3.07 -0.96
C ILE A 120 8.59 1.76 -0.68
N VAL A 121 8.18 1.03 0.35
CA VAL A 121 8.74 -0.29 0.67
C VAL A 121 7.96 -1.38 -0.03
N LEU A 122 8.64 -2.19 -0.83
CA LEU A 122 8.04 -3.22 -1.68
C LEU A 122 8.65 -4.61 -1.43
N VAL A 123 8.01 -5.61 -2.00
CA VAL A 123 8.52 -6.98 -2.09
C VAL A 123 8.46 -7.42 -3.55
N ASN A 124 9.60 -7.83 -4.09
CA ASN A 124 9.66 -8.45 -5.40
C ASN A 124 9.29 -9.94 -5.27
N SER A 125 8.12 -10.32 -5.79
CA SER A 125 7.61 -11.69 -5.71
C SER A 125 8.47 -12.70 -6.48
N HIS A 126 9.21 -12.27 -7.52
CA HIS A 126 10.05 -13.16 -8.32
C HIS A 126 11.34 -13.58 -7.59
N THR A 127 11.83 -12.76 -6.64
CA THR A 127 13.03 -13.04 -5.86
C THR A 127 12.71 -13.47 -4.43
N CYS A 128 11.44 -13.38 -4.02
CA CYS A 128 10.99 -13.79 -2.69
C CYS A 128 10.98 -15.33 -2.57
N ILE A 129 11.71 -15.86 -1.61
CA ILE A 129 11.76 -17.31 -1.30
C ILE A 129 10.78 -17.73 -0.19
N GLY A 130 9.96 -16.82 0.32
CA GLY A 130 8.95 -17.12 1.33
C GLY A 130 9.48 -17.48 2.72
N CYS A 131 10.71 -17.12 3.08
CA CYS A 131 11.32 -17.44 4.37
C CYS A 131 10.64 -16.76 5.58
N ARG A 132 9.82 -15.72 5.35
CA ARG A 132 9.00 -14.99 6.33
C ARG A 132 9.79 -14.20 7.39
N TYR A 133 11.12 -14.08 7.31
CA TYR A 133 11.90 -13.29 8.26
C TYR A 133 11.40 -11.83 8.34
N CYS A 134 11.03 -11.24 7.20
CA CYS A 134 10.46 -9.91 7.15
C CYS A 134 9.11 -9.77 7.86
N MET A 135 8.32 -10.85 7.98
CA MET A 135 7.09 -10.86 8.78
C MET A 135 7.40 -10.83 10.29
N MET A 136 8.44 -11.56 10.71
CA MET A 136 8.88 -11.57 12.12
C MET A 136 9.52 -10.24 12.51
N ALA A 137 10.33 -9.65 11.63
CA ALA A 137 11.02 -8.39 11.86
C ALA A 137 10.09 -7.18 11.88
N CYS A 138 8.93 -7.24 11.21
CA CYS A 138 7.99 -6.12 11.16
C CYS A 138 7.31 -5.88 12.52
N PRO A 139 7.56 -4.74 13.20
CA PRO A 139 6.95 -4.46 14.49
C PRO A 139 5.44 -4.18 14.38
N TYR A 140 4.97 -3.82 13.20
CA TYR A 140 3.56 -3.53 12.91
C TYR A 140 2.78 -4.77 12.46
N LYS A 141 3.46 -5.92 12.24
CA LYS A 141 2.85 -7.14 11.68
C LYS A 141 2.07 -6.87 10.40
N ALA A 142 2.59 -5.98 9.56
CA ALA A 142 1.93 -5.49 8.36
C ALA A 142 2.30 -6.29 7.10
N ARG A 143 2.81 -7.49 7.26
CA ARG A 143 3.14 -8.39 6.15
C ARG A 143 2.34 -9.67 6.26
N SER A 144 1.83 -10.11 5.13
CA SER A 144 1.06 -11.35 4.98
C SER A 144 1.79 -12.33 4.07
N PHE A 145 1.44 -13.60 4.14
CA PHE A 145 2.01 -14.65 3.30
C PHE A 145 0.93 -15.30 2.46
N VAL A 146 1.20 -15.49 1.18
CA VAL A 146 0.26 -16.08 0.22
C VAL A 146 0.37 -17.60 0.28
N HIS A 147 -0.64 -18.25 0.81
CA HIS A 147 -0.71 -19.70 0.93
C HIS A 147 -1.37 -20.36 -0.29
N GLU A 148 -2.25 -19.62 -0.97
CA GLU A 148 -3.13 -20.15 -1.99
C GLU A 148 -2.56 -20.02 -3.42
N ASN A 149 -3.06 -20.86 -4.32
CA ASN A 149 -2.92 -20.62 -5.74
C ASN A 149 -3.85 -19.47 -6.12
N LEU A 150 -3.32 -18.43 -6.72
CA LEU A 150 -4.07 -17.25 -7.13
C LEU A 150 -4.50 -17.44 -8.58
N SER A 151 -5.81 -17.47 -8.85
CA SER A 151 -6.38 -17.62 -10.18
C SER A 151 -6.74 -16.29 -10.84
N ASN A 152 -7.06 -15.28 -10.04
CA ASN A 152 -7.53 -13.97 -10.50
C ASN A 152 -6.39 -12.95 -10.46
N GLN A 153 -5.42 -13.11 -11.36
CA GLN A 153 -4.29 -12.19 -11.47
C GLN A 153 -4.70 -10.88 -12.14
N LEU A 154 -4.41 -9.76 -11.50
CA LEU A 154 -4.57 -8.45 -12.09
C LEU A 154 -3.25 -8.03 -12.76
N PRO A 155 -3.26 -7.54 -14.02
CA PRO A 155 -2.04 -7.25 -14.77
C PRO A 155 -1.11 -6.25 -14.08
N ASP A 156 -1.68 -5.23 -13.45
CA ASP A 156 -0.92 -4.14 -12.81
C ASP A 156 -0.40 -4.50 -11.40
N VAL A 157 -0.92 -5.55 -10.80
CA VAL A 157 -0.62 -5.96 -9.42
C VAL A 157 -0.46 -7.47 -9.30
N PRO A 158 0.53 -8.06 -9.99
CA PRO A 158 0.74 -9.50 -9.96
C PRO A 158 1.11 -9.96 -8.54
N ARG A 159 0.45 -11.03 -8.08
CA ARG A 159 0.65 -11.65 -6.79
C ARG A 159 1.17 -13.07 -6.94
N GLY A 160 1.83 -13.61 -5.92
CA GLY A 160 2.47 -14.92 -6.03
C GLY A 160 2.29 -15.82 -4.80
N LYS A 161 1.88 -17.08 -5.03
CA LYS A 161 1.88 -18.11 -3.99
C LYS A 161 3.30 -18.33 -3.45
N GLY A 162 3.41 -18.47 -2.13
CA GLY A 162 4.70 -18.69 -1.47
C GLY A 162 5.51 -17.42 -1.24
N CYS A 163 4.98 -16.26 -1.60
CA CYS A 163 5.61 -14.96 -1.38
C CYS A 163 5.01 -14.22 -0.19
N VAL A 164 5.79 -13.30 0.35
CA VAL A 164 5.31 -12.33 1.35
C VAL A 164 4.81 -11.09 0.63
N GLU A 165 3.71 -10.54 1.10
CA GLU A 165 3.07 -9.35 0.56
C GLU A 165 2.79 -8.32 1.66
N SER A 166 2.58 -7.09 1.27
CA SER A 166 2.11 -5.99 2.12
C SER A 166 1.54 -4.87 1.27
N CYS A 167 0.90 -3.87 1.91
CA CYS A 167 0.49 -2.64 1.22
C CYS A 167 1.66 -2.07 0.40
N THR A 168 1.39 -1.73 -0.86
CA THR A 168 2.33 -1.16 -1.84
C THR A 168 2.15 0.33 -2.03
N MET A 169 1.28 0.99 -1.24
CA MET A 169 0.79 2.36 -1.51
C MET A 169 0.19 2.51 -2.92
N CYS A 170 -0.42 1.46 -3.46
CA CYS A 170 -0.93 1.43 -4.83
C CYS A 170 0.12 1.93 -5.84
N VAL A 171 1.34 1.41 -5.77
CA VAL A 171 2.50 1.84 -6.57
C VAL A 171 2.19 1.92 -8.07
N HIS A 172 1.34 1.03 -8.59
CA HIS A 172 0.89 1.03 -9.97
C HIS A 172 0.07 2.29 -10.34
N ARG A 173 -0.71 2.85 -9.38
CA ARG A 173 -1.41 4.13 -9.53
C ARG A 173 -0.44 5.31 -9.45
N VAL A 174 0.49 5.27 -8.49
CA VAL A 174 1.55 6.27 -8.34
C VAL A 174 2.38 6.39 -9.62
N ASP A 175 2.75 5.27 -10.23
CA ASP A 175 3.53 5.23 -11.46
C ASP A 175 2.75 5.71 -12.69
N LYS A 176 1.42 5.63 -12.66
CA LYS A 176 0.53 6.25 -13.65
C LYS A 176 0.29 7.75 -13.41
N GLY A 177 0.83 8.31 -12.32
CA GLY A 177 0.66 9.72 -11.95
C GLY A 177 -0.67 10.02 -11.25
N GLU A 178 -1.38 9.01 -10.77
CA GLU A 178 -2.60 9.19 -10.00
C GLU A 178 -2.30 9.81 -8.64
N LYS A 179 -3.24 10.61 -8.14
CA LYS A 179 -3.07 11.40 -6.90
C LYS A 179 -3.64 10.72 -5.66
N GLU A 180 -4.28 9.55 -5.84
CA GLU A 180 -4.99 8.85 -4.78
C GLU A 180 -4.66 7.37 -4.80
N THR A 181 -4.61 6.78 -3.62
CA THR A 181 -4.62 5.32 -3.48
C THR A 181 -6.07 4.81 -3.44
N ALA A 182 -6.31 3.54 -3.74
CA ALA A 182 -7.66 2.97 -3.71
C ALA A 182 -8.36 3.20 -2.36
N CYS A 183 -7.64 3.01 -1.25
CA CYS A 183 -8.20 3.19 0.09
C CYS A 183 -8.49 4.67 0.43
N SER A 184 -7.65 5.62 -0.02
CA SER A 184 -7.91 7.05 0.21
C SER A 184 -9.10 7.54 -0.62
N GLU A 185 -9.19 7.10 -1.87
CA GLU A 185 -10.29 7.41 -2.77
C GLU A 185 -11.64 6.88 -2.23
N ALA A 186 -11.66 5.61 -1.80
CA ALA A 186 -12.86 5.00 -1.21
C ALA A 186 -13.29 5.70 0.07
N CYS A 187 -12.33 6.02 0.95
CA CYS A 187 -12.60 6.77 2.19
C CYS A 187 -13.19 8.16 1.93
N LYS A 188 -12.77 8.83 0.85
CA LYS A 188 -13.37 10.12 0.41
C LYS A 188 -14.79 9.94 -0.13
N LYS A 189 -15.03 8.91 -0.93
CA LYS A 189 -16.35 8.60 -1.51
C LYS A 189 -17.37 8.24 -0.45
N ASP A 190 -16.93 7.54 0.60
CA ASP A 190 -17.76 7.20 1.77
C ASP A 190 -18.04 8.41 2.70
N GLY A 191 -17.41 9.55 2.41
CA GLY A 191 -17.62 10.82 3.12
C GLY A 191 -16.75 11.02 4.35
N ALA A 192 -16.06 10.02 4.86
CA ALA A 192 -15.25 10.10 6.07
C ALA A 192 -13.99 10.96 5.90
N LYS A 193 -13.33 10.89 4.72
CA LYS A 193 -12.08 11.60 4.41
C LYS A 193 -10.99 11.41 5.48
N ALA A 194 -10.98 10.25 6.12
CA ALA A 194 -10.06 9.94 7.20
C ALA A 194 -8.64 9.63 6.72
N ILE A 195 -8.47 9.26 5.43
CA ILE A 195 -7.19 8.89 4.83
C ILE A 195 -6.81 9.92 3.78
N ILE A 196 -5.63 10.54 3.95
CA ILE A 196 -5.02 11.47 2.99
C ILE A 196 -3.72 10.84 2.51
N PHE A 197 -3.56 10.74 1.19
CA PHE A 197 -2.31 10.30 0.55
C PHE A 197 -1.62 11.48 -0.11
N GLY A 198 -0.28 11.50 -0.12
CA GLY A 198 0.46 12.54 -0.80
C GLY A 198 1.97 12.48 -0.57
N ASP A 199 2.65 13.46 -1.15
CA ASP A 199 4.09 13.62 -1.02
C ASP A 199 4.43 14.41 0.23
N LEU A 200 5.12 13.77 1.18
CA LEU A 200 5.56 14.36 2.45
C LEU A 200 6.67 15.41 2.27
N ASN A 201 7.42 15.36 1.16
CA ASN A 201 8.47 16.32 0.87
C ASN A 201 7.94 17.60 0.20
N ASN A 202 6.71 17.57 -0.33
CA ASN A 202 6.09 18.74 -0.93
C ASN A 202 5.29 19.52 0.14
N PRO A 203 5.72 20.73 0.56
CA PRO A 203 5.02 21.53 1.57
C PRO A 203 3.61 21.96 1.13
N GLU A 204 3.37 22.04 -0.19
CA GLU A 204 2.07 22.43 -0.74
C GLU A 204 1.10 21.25 -0.90
N SER A 205 1.54 20.03 -0.62
CA SER A 205 0.66 18.85 -0.64
C SER A 205 -0.39 18.93 0.47
N GLU A 206 -1.56 18.35 0.24
CA GLU A 206 -2.64 18.29 1.24
C GLU A 206 -2.15 17.64 2.54
N ILE A 207 -1.43 16.51 2.42
CA ILE A 207 -0.91 15.79 3.57
C ILE A 207 0.06 16.65 4.41
N SER A 208 0.97 17.39 3.77
CA SER A 208 1.93 18.24 4.47
C SER A 208 1.26 19.42 5.17
N ARG A 209 0.26 20.04 4.52
CA ARG A 209 -0.54 21.12 5.14
C ARG A 209 -1.31 20.61 6.36
N GLU A 210 -1.95 19.44 6.26
CA GLU A 210 -2.69 18.87 7.38
C GLU A 210 -1.76 18.45 8.54
N LEU A 211 -0.58 17.87 8.22
CA LEU A 211 0.44 17.55 9.22
C LEU A 211 0.98 18.80 9.93
N ASN A 212 1.24 19.88 9.19
CA ASN A 212 1.70 21.14 9.75
C ASN A 212 0.66 21.81 10.66
N LYS A 213 -0.62 21.67 10.30
CA LYS A 213 -1.72 22.31 11.03
C LYS A 213 -2.13 21.55 12.29
N TYR A 214 -2.23 20.23 12.20
CA TYR A 214 -2.82 19.41 13.25
C TYR A 214 -1.87 18.36 13.83
N GLY A 215 -0.67 18.24 13.26
CA GLY A 215 0.29 17.22 13.63
C GLY A 215 -0.10 15.82 13.16
N GLY A 216 0.70 14.85 13.54
CA GLY A 216 0.48 13.43 13.29
C GLY A 216 1.58 12.61 13.95
N LYS A 217 1.21 11.48 14.56
CA LYS A 217 2.13 10.62 15.29
C LYS A 217 2.44 9.35 14.50
N ALA A 218 3.67 8.88 14.59
CA ALA A 218 4.03 7.53 14.18
C ALA A 218 3.61 6.55 15.28
N ILE A 219 3.02 5.43 14.89
CA ILE A 219 2.84 4.31 15.82
C ILE A 219 4.22 3.73 16.13
N ARG A 220 4.52 3.45 17.39
CA ARG A 220 5.83 2.98 17.86
C ARG A 220 6.97 3.91 17.42
N ALA A 221 6.80 5.21 17.64
CA ALA A 221 7.84 6.22 17.39
C ALA A 221 9.15 5.92 18.15
N ASP A 222 9.05 5.19 19.26
CA ASP A 222 10.19 4.71 20.08
C ASP A 222 11.21 3.88 19.30
N LEU A 223 10.79 3.23 18.20
CA LEU A 223 11.66 2.42 17.37
C LEU A 223 12.52 3.21 16.36
N GLY A 224 12.31 4.51 16.21
CA GLY A 224 13.10 5.36 15.31
C GLY A 224 13.01 5.02 13.83
N LEU A 225 11.96 4.30 13.39
CA LEU A 225 11.83 3.78 12.01
C LEU A 225 11.42 4.84 10.98
N ASN A 226 11.10 6.06 11.42
CA ASN A 226 10.63 7.18 10.60
C ASN A 226 9.59 6.76 9.54
N THR A 227 8.42 6.31 10.01
CA THR A 227 7.36 5.79 9.15
C THR A 227 6.78 6.87 8.24
N ALA A 228 6.36 6.52 7.02
CA ALA A 228 5.66 7.42 6.11
C ALA A 228 4.14 7.50 6.38
N VAL A 229 3.60 6.60 7.20
CA VAL A 229 2.22 6.66 7.67
C VAL A 229 2.18 7.37 9.02
N ARG A 230 1.31 8.37 9.13
CA ARG A 230 1.08 9.16 10.35
C ARG A 230 -0.38 9.04 10.77
N TYR A 231 -0.60 9.14 12.08
CA TYR A 231 -1.94 9.02 12.65
C TYR A 231 -2.27 10.25 13.49
N GLN A 232 -3.52 10.69 13.38
CA GLN A 232 -4.14 11.68 14.26
C GLN A 232 -5.17 10.99 15.15
N GLY A 233 -5.35 11.51 16.34
CA GLY A 233 -6.33 10.98 17.28
C GLY A 233 -5.88 9.73 18.04
N ILE A 234 -4.57 9.40 18.04
CA ILE A 234 -3.99 8.33 18.85
C ILE A 234 -3.12 8.88 19.98
#